data_252f39fc93582b23bafea1c2e32bffde
#
_entry.id   252f39fc93582b23bafea1c2e32bffde
#
_cell.length_a   1.000
_cell.length_b   1.000
_cell.length_c   1.000
_cell.angle_alpha   90.00
_cell.angle_beta   90.00
_cell.angle_gamma   90.00
#
_symmetry.space_group_name_H-M   'P 1'
#
loop_
_entity.id
_entity.type
_entity.pdbx_description
1 polymer ?
#
loop_
_entity_poly.entity_id
_entity_poly.type
_entity_poly.pdbx_seq_one_letter_code
_entity_poly.pdbx_strand_id
1 'polypeptide(L)'
;MVAGIYDIFNHICEQYFSGEDDNTSDYIAEALMKSVIHSSLIAVNNPEDYEARSNIMWSATWALNTLISKGKLTDWMVHMLGQSAGAYTDATHGMKLAAVSLPYYRHILPYGLKKFVRFAIEVWKVNPHGKSDDEIAKEGLMKMEEWMKKLRY
;
A
#
# COMPACT_ATOMS: atom_id res chain seq x y z
N MET A 1 -10.62 -10.88 -6.56
CA MET A 1 -9.50 -10.08 -7.12
C MET A 1 -9.25 -8.81 -6.31
N VAL A 2 -10.20 -7.87 -6.21
CA VAL A 2 -9.98 -6.57 -5.52
C VAL A 2 -9.49 -6.72 -4.08
N ALA A 3 -10.12 -7.60 -3.27
CA ALA A 3 -9.67 -7.88 -1.91
C ALA A 3 -8.21 -8.34 -1.84
N GLY A 4 -7.79 -9.22 -2.77
CA GLY A 4 -6.38 -9.66 -2.85
C GLY A 4 -5.43 -8.53 -3.24
N ILE A 5 -5.86 -7.60 -4.08
CA ILE A 5 -5.05 -6.42 -4.45
C ILE A 5 -4.81 -5.54 -3.22
N TYR A 6 -5.84 -5.30 -2.39
CA TYR A 6 -5.68 -4.54 -1.15
C TYR A 6 -4.78 -5.25 -0.15
N ASP A 7 -4.88 -6.56 -0.06
CA ASP A 7 -4.04 -7.39 0.80
C ASP A 7 -2.55 -7.27 0.40
N ILE A 8 -2.24 -7.48 -0.88
CA ILE A 8 -0.89 -7.33 -1.43
C ILE A 8 -0.34 -5.92 -1.15
N PHE A 9 -1.14 -4.89 -1.43
CA PHE A 9 -0.70 -3.50 -1.25
C PHE A 9 -0.41 -3.18 0.22
N ASN A 10 -1.26 -3.67 1.15
CA ASN A 10 -1.03 -3.48 2.58
C ASN A 10 0.17 -4.28 3.09
N HIS A 11 0.42 -5.51 2.61
CA HIS A 11 1.66 -6.23 2.90
C HIS A 11 2.91 -5.37 2.58
N ILE A 12 2.91 -4.68 1.45
CA ILE A 12 4.02 -3.83 1.06
C ILE A 12 4.09 -2.58 1.95
N CYS A 13 2.96 -1.89 2.16
CA CYS A 13 2.88 -0.65 2.93
C CYS A 13 3.33 -0.83 4.38
N GLU A 14 2.92 -1.91 5.05
CA GLU A 14 3.27 -2.15 6.45
C GLU A 14 4.75 -2.42 6.66
N GLN A 15 5.43 -3.00 5.68
CA GLN A 15 6.87 -3.14 5.68
C GLN A 15 7.58 -1.84 5.26
N TYR A 16 6.97 -1.04 4.41
CA TYR A 16 7.52 0.23 3.92
C TYR A 16 7.46 1.35 4.97
N PHE A 17 6.32 1.52 5.66
CA PHE A 17 6.12 2.58 6.64
C PHE A 17 6.76 2.30 8.02
N SER A 18 7.37 1.17 8.20
CA SER A 18 7.97 0.74 9.46
C SER A 18 9.37 1.31 9.65
N GLY A 19 9.49 2.57 10.03
CA GLY A 19 10.76 3.23 10.33
C GLY A 19 11.17 4.28 9.30
N GLU A 20 12.34 4.89 9.53
CA GLU A 20 12.88 5.98 8.70
C GLU A 20 13.98 5.50 7.74
N ASP A 21 14.01 4.21 7.43
CA ASP A 21 15.02 3.62 6.55
C ASP A 21 15.05 4.27 5.16
N ASP A 22 16.22 4.25 4.56
CA ASP A 22 16.46 4.58 3.17
C ASP A 22 17.39 3.50 2.60
N ASN A 23 16.83 2.34 2.34
CA ASN A 23 17.58 1.17 1.90
C ASN A 23 17.00 0.55 0.62
N THR A 24 17.72 -0.44 0.08
CA THR A 24 17.31 -1.14 -1.15
C THR A 24 15.90 -1.75 -1.04
N SER A 25 15.51 -2.22 0.15
CA SER A 25 14.17 -2.76 0.38
C SER A 25 13.07 -1.73 0.13
N ASP A 26 13.31 -0.46 0.45
CA ASP A 26 12.35 0.62 0.15
C ASP A 26 12.19 0.84 -1.36
N TYR A 27 13.29 0.87 -2.12
CA TYR A 27 13.23 1.02 -3.58
C TYR A 27 12.48 -0.14 -4.26
N ILE A 28 12.70 -1.37 -3.78
CA ILE A 28 11.97 -2.54 -4.27
C ILE A 28 10.47 -2.44 -3.92
N ALA A 29 10.16 -2.05 -2.68
CA ALA A 29 8.77 -1.86 -2.24
C ALA A 29 8.04 -0.80 -3.08
N GLU A 30 8.68 0.32 -3.38
CA GLU A 30 8.14 1.38 -4.26
C GLU A 30 7.88 0.87 -5.69
N ALA A 31 8.78 0.05 -6.23
CA ALA A 31 8.59 -0.57 -7.53
C ALA A 31 7.41 -1.54 -7.53
N LEU A 32 7.27 -2.36 -6.49
CA LEU A 32 6.15 -3.28 -6.34
C LEU A 32 4.82 -2.54 -6.19
N MET A 33 4.76 -1.49 -5.38
CA MET A 33 3.55 -0.66 -5.23
C MET A 33 3.12 -0.06 -6.58
N LYS A 34 4.05 0.49 -7.36
CA LYS A 34 3.77 1.02 -8.70
C LYS A 34 3.25 -0.05 -9.65
N SER A 35 3.83 -1.25 -9.63
CA SER A 35 3.36 -2.39 -10.43
C SER A 35 1.93 -2.81 -10.05
N VAL A 36 1.64 -2.91 -8.76
CA VAL A 36 0.30 -3.26 -8.25
C VAL A 36 -0.73 -2.19 -8.65
N ILE A 37 -0.41 -0.91 -8.46
CA ILE A 37 -1.31 0.20 -8.84
C ILE A 37 -1.64 0.15 -10.33
N HIS A 38 -0.63 0.04 -11.18
CA HIS A 38 -0.81 -0.02 -12.64
C HIS A 38 -1.63 -1.24 -13.06
N SER A 39 -1.19 -2.42 -12.66
CA SER A 39 -1.78 -3.68 -13.11
C SER A 39 -3.19 -3.90 -12.55
N SER A 40 -3.47 -3.42 -11.33
CA SER A 40 -4.81 -3.54 -10.73
C SER A 40 -5.88 -2.80 -11.50
N LEU A 41 -5.58 -1.59 -12.00
CA LEU A 41 -6.53 -0.81 -12.79
C LEU A 41 -6.85 -1.47 -14.13
N ILE A 42 -5.87 -2.16 -14.72
CA ILE A 42 -6.09 -2.93 -15.94
C ILE A 42 -6.92 -4.18 -15.63
N ALA A 43 -6.49 -4.99 -14.66
CA ALA A 43 -7.12 -6.26 -14.35
C ALA A 43 -8.58 -6.13 -13.85
N VAL A 44 -8.93 -5.03 -13.17
CA VAL A 44 -10.33 -4.79 -12.74
C VAL A 44 -11.24 -4.49 -13.93
N ASN A 45 -10.74 -3.80 -14.95
CA ASN A 45 -11.49 -3.47 -16.15
C ASN A 45 -11.44 -4.57 -17.22
N ASN A 46 -10.35 -5.34 -17.28
CA ASN A 46 -10.17 -6.49 -18.17
C ASN A 46 -9.63 -7.68 -17.36
N PRO A 47 -10.51 -8.51 -16.75
CA PRO A 47 -10.09 -9.65 -15.93
C PRO A 47 -9.32 -10.74 -16.67
N GLU A 48 -9.37 -10.75 -17.99
CA GLU A 48 -8.66 -11.71 -18.84
C GLU A 48 -7.26 -11.23 -19.28
N ASP A 49 -6.86 -10.02 -18.88
CA ASP A 49 -5.52 -9.48 -19.19
C ASP A 49 -4.46 -10.30 -18.43
N TYR A 50 -3.76 -11.14 -19.18
CA TYR A 50 -2.77 -12.07 -18.64
C TYR A 50 -1.59 -11.33 -17.99
N GLU A 51 -1.07 -10.29 -18.63
CA GLU A 51 0.09 -9.55 -18.13
C GLU A 51 -0.24 -8.83 -16.82
N ALA A 52 -1.35 -8.13 -16.76
CA ALA A 52 -1.79 -7.45 -15.55
C ALA A 52 -2.00 -8.44 -14.39
N ARG A 53 -2.63 -9.58 -14.64
CA ARG A 53 -2.84 -10.61 -13.62
C ARG A 53 -1.54 -11.27 -13.18
N SER A 54 -0.64 -11.58 -14.09
CA SER A 54 0.66 -12.16 -13.76
C SER A 54 1.53 -11.20 -12.95
N ASN A 55 1.51 -9.90 -13.27
CA ASN A 55 2.18 -8.86 -12.51
C ASN A 55 1.66 -8.76 -11.07
N ILE A 56 0.33 -8.84 -10.89
CA ILE A 56 -0.28 -8.85 -9.54
C ILE A 56 0.19 -10.09 -8.76
N MET A 57 0.14 -11.28 -9.36
CA MET A 57 0.58 -12.53 -8.71
C MET A 57 2.07 -12.51 -8.37
N TRP A 58 2.90 -11.99 -9.27
CA TRP A 58 4.33 -11.85 -9.04
C TRP A 58 4.62 -10.86 -7.91
N SER A 59 3.94 -9.71 -7.92
CA SER A 59 4.03 -8.72 -6.84
C SER A 59 3.58 -9.30 -5.50
N ALA A 60 2.55 -10.16 -5.47
CA ALA A 60 2.09 -10.85 -4.27
C ALA A 60 3.19 -11.73 -3.66
N THR A 61 3.92 -12.46 -4.50
CA THR A 61 5.05 -13.29 -4.05
C THR A 61 6.13 -12.45 -3.38
N TRP A 62 6.52 -11.35 -3.98
CA TRP A 62 7.56 -10.46 -3.46
C TRP A 62 7.10 -9.65 -2.24
N ALA A 63 5.80 -9.36 -2.14
CA ALA A 63 5.22 -8.61 -1.03
C ALA A 63 5.35 -9.33 0.32
N LEU A 64 5.38 -10.68 0.34
CA LEU A 64 5.36 -11.44 1.60
C LEU A 64 6.35 -12.63 1.63
N ASN A 65 7.44 -12.58 0.88
CA ASN A 65 8.49 -13.61 0.92
C ASN A 65 9.73 -13.19 1.73
N THR A 66 9.60 -12.19 2.59
CA THR A 66 10.67 -11.59 3.41
C THR A 66 11.70 -10.73 2.66
N LEU A 67 11.61 -10.59 1.33
CA LEU A 67 12.56 -9.78 0.57
C LEU A 67 12.58 -8.31 1.04
N ILE A 68 11.42 -7.67 1.01
CA ILE A 68 11.30 -6.24 1.33
C ILE A 68 11.28 -5.93 2.83
N SER A 69 11.36 -6.94 3.69
CA SER A 69 11.55 -6.77 5.13
C SER A 69 13.02 -6.76 5.55
N LYS A 70 13.95 -7.07 4.63
CA LYS A 70 15.37 -7.11 4.97
C LYS A 70 15.90 -5.74 5.36
N GLY A 71 16.58 -5.68 6.50
CA GLY A 71 17.11 -4.44 7.06
C GLY A 71 16.05 -3.53 7.68
N LYS A 72 14.86 -4.06 8.00
CA LYS A 72 13.73 -3.30 8.55
C LYS A 72 13.15 -3.97 9.80
N LEU A 73 12.61 -3.13 10.69
CA LEU A 73 11.64 -3.58 11.70
C LEU A 73 10.25 -3.38 11.09
N THR A 74 9.48 -4.45 10.96
CA THR A 74 8.18 -4.39 10.28
C THR A 74 7.05 -4.13 11.26
N ASP A 75 6.07 -3.34 10.84
CA ASP A 75 4.82 -3.08 11.56
C ASP A 75 3.67 -3.79 10.83
N TRP A 76 2.93 -4.62 11.54
CA TRP A 76 1.81 -5.40 11.00
C TRP A 76 0.46 -4.95 11.59
N MET A 77 0.34 -3.70 12.00
CA MET A 77 -0.82 -3.20 12.73
C MET A 77 -2.10 -3.20 11.88
N VAL A 78 -2.02 -2.91 10.58
CA VAL A 78 -3.20 -2.98 9.69
C VAL A 78 -3.74 -4.41 9.64
N HIS A 79 -2.85 -5.41 9.53
CA HIS A 79 -3.24 -6.82 9.56
C HIS A 79 -3.82 -7.21 10.92
N MET A 80 -3.23 -6.77 12.03
CA MET A 80 -3.74 -7.07 13.37
C MET A 80 -5.11 -6.44 13.61
N LEU A 81 -5.32 -5.19 13.21
CA LEU A 81 -6.62 -4.53 13.27
C LEU A 81 -7.66 -5.21 12.38
N GLY A 82 -7.27 -5.58 11.16
CA GLY A 82 -8.13 -6.31 10.23
C GLY A 82 -8.52 -7.70 10.75
N GLN A 83 -7.61 -8.42 11.38
CA GLN A 83 -7.89 -9.71 12.03
C GLN A 83 -8.82 -9.55 13.24
N SER A 84 -8.58 -8.53 14.07
CA SER A 84 -9.45 -8.23 15.21
C SER A 84 -10.88 -7.89 14.76
N ALA A 85 -11.03 -7.06 13.72
CA ALA A 85 -12.32 -6.78 13.09
C ALA A 85 -12.96 -8.06 12.51
N GLY A 86 -12.14 -9.00 12.04
CA GLY A 86 -12.57 -10.30 11.53
C GLY A 86 -13.21 -11.21 12.56
N ALA A 87 -12.90 -11.05 13.83
CA ALA A 87 -13.55 -11.79 14.91
C ALA A 87 -15.04 -11.43 15.08
N TYR A 88 -15.43 -10.27 14.60
CA TYR A 88 -16.80 -9.75 14.71
C TYR A 88 -17.56 -9.69 13.39
N THR A 89 -16.89 -9.96 12.27
CA THR A 89 -17.49 -9.83 10.93
C THR A 89 -17.02 -10.94 10.00
N ASP A 90 -17.91 -11.37 9.08
CA ASP A 90 -17.56 -12.33 8.01
C ASP A 90 -17.00 -11.63 6.76
N ALA A 91 -16.61 -10.38 6.86
CA ALA A 91 -16.04 -9.63 5.73
C ALA A 91 -14.74 -10.28 5.23
N THR A 92 -14.53 -10.26 3.92
CA THR A 92 -13.32 -10.79 3.28
C THR A 92 -12.07 -10.10 3.84
N HIS A 93 -11.00 -10.86 4.09
CA HIS A 93 -9.77 -10.37 4.72
C HIS A 93 -9.25 -9.06 4.11
N GLY A 94 -8.98 -9.04 2.80
CA GLY A 94 -8.46 -7.83 2.12
C GLY A 94 -9.42 -6.63 2.16
N MET A 95 -10.74 -6.86 2.27
CA MET A 95 -11.70 -5.76 2.43
C MET A 95 -11.65 -5.17 3.85
N LYS A 96 -11.38 -5.97 4.88
CA LYS A 96 -11.13 -5.48 6.24
C LYS A 96 -9.84 -4.63 6.28
N LEU A 97 -8.78 -5.10 5.62
CA LEU A 97 -7.54 -4.33 5.49
C LEU A 97 -7.79 -2.98 4.79
N ALA A 98 -8.57 -2.99 3.70
CA ALA A 98 -8.94 -1.77 3.00
C ALA A 98 -9.68 -0.77 3.92
N ALA A 99 -10.57 -1.24 4.76
CA ALA A 99 -11.34 -0.41 5.68
C ALA A 99 -10.48 0.23 6.78
N VAL A 100 -9.47 -0.49 7.29
CA VAL A 100 -8.66 -0.01 8.44
C VAL A 100 -7.36 0.69 8.01
N SER A 101 -6.86 0.46 6.79
CA SER A 101 -5.55 0.94 6.35
C SER A 101 -5.44 2.47 6.30
N LEU A 102 -6.34 3.14 5.59
CA LEU A 102 -6.29 4.61 5.47
C LEU A 102 -6.46 5.34 6.81
N PRO A 103 -7.44 4.98 7.67
CA PRO A 103 -7.51 5.54 9.02
C PRO A 103 -6.22 5.33 9.82
N TYR A 104 -5.63 4.14 9.76
CA TYR A 104 -4.39 3.83 10.45
C TYR A 104 -3.22 4.65 9.89
N TYR A 105 -3.02 4.69 8.56
CA TYR A 105 -1.94 5.46 7.96
C TYR A 105 -2.08 6.97 8.24
N ARG A 106 -3.28 7.51 8.26
CA ARG A 106 -3.52 8.90 8.69
C ARG A 106 -3.15 9.12 10.16
N HIS A 107 -3.38 8.13 11.02
CA HIS A 107 -3.03 8.20 12.44
C HIS A 107 -1.51 8.21 12.64
N ILE A 108 -0.75 7.37 11.93
CA ILE A 108 0.71 7.27 12.09
C ILE A 108 1.49 8.30 11.26
N LEU A 109 0.87 9.00 10.31
CA LEU A 109 1.52 9.96 9.44
C LEU A 109 2.38 11.00 10.19
N PRO A 110 1.92 11.61 11.29
CA PRO A 110 2.74 12.59 12.03
C PRO A 110 4.02 11.99 12.64
N TYR A 111 4.04 10.70 12.90
CA TYR A 111 5.17 9.99 13.51
C TYR A 111 6.18 9.46 12.49
N GLY A 112 5.80 9.37 11.21
CA GLY A 112 6.64 8.90 10.11
C GLY A 112 6.64 9.80 8.89
N LEU A 113 6.53 11.13 9.09
CA LEU A 113 6.27 12.10 8.04
C LEU A 113 7.20 11.96 6.82
N LYS A 114 8.50 11.79 7.04
CA LYS A 114 9.48 11.64 5.95
C LYS A 114 9.17 10.47 5.02
N LYS A 115 8.74 9.34 5.59
CA LYS A 115 8.40 8.15 4.81
C LYS A 115 7.11 8.35 4.02
N PHE A 116 6.12 9.06 4.57
CA PHE A 116 4.90 9.41 3.86
C PHE A 116 5.13 10.43 2.75
N VAL A 117 6.04 11.40 2.94
CA VAL A 117 6.49 12.31 1.88
C VAL A 117 7.13 11.54 0.72
N ARG A 118 8.06 10.65 1.04
CA ARG A 118 8.69 9.78 0.04
C ARG A 118 7.68 8.92 -0.70
N PHE A 119 6.74 8.29 0.01
CA PHE A 119 5.64 7.52 -0.58
C PHE A 119 4.80 8.35 -1.56
N ALA A 120 4.46 9.58 -1.19
CA ALA A 120 3.70 10.48 -2.03
C ALA A 120 4.45 10.81 -3.33
N ILE A 121 5.74 11.13 -3.23
CA ILE A 121 6.55 11.53 -4.39
C ILE A 121 6.89 10.31 -5.27
N GLU A 122 7.41 9.24 -4.69
CA GLU A 122 7.95 8.11 -5.44
C GLU A 122 6.86 7.19 -6.00
N VAL A 123 5.83 6.92 -5.22
CA VAL A 123 4.75 6.00 -5.62
C VAL A 123 3.64 6.73 -6.37
N TRP A 124 3.17 7.85 -5.84
CA TRP A 124 2.00 8.57 -6.36
C TRP A 124 2.34 9.75 -7.27
N LYS A 125 3.62 10.07 -7.45
CA LYS A 125 4.09 11.17 -8.30
C LYS A 125 3.49 12.53 -7.89
N VAL A 126 3.35 12.75 -6.60
CA VAL A 126 2.95 14.05 -6.06
C VAL A 126 4.05 15.06 -6.37
N ASN A 127 3.68 16.21 -6.95
CA ASN A 127 4.63 17.30 -7.15
C ASN A 127 4.85 18.04 -5.82
N PRO A 128 6.09 18.06 -5.29
CA PRO A 128 6.39 18.69 -4.01
C PRO A 128 6.50 20.21 -4.09
N HIS A 129 6.57 20.81 -5.30
CA HIS A 129 6.83 22.23 -5.46
C HIS A 129 5.76 23.10 -4.79
N GLY A 130 6.17 23.99 -3.90
CA GLY A 130 5.29 24.94 -3.21
C GLY A 130 4.45 24.35 -2.08
N LYS A 131 4.73 23.12 -1.64
CA LYS A 131 3.99 22.43 -0.59
C LYS A 131 4.89 22.11 0.60
N SER A 132 4.30 22.08 1.79
CA SER A 132 4.93 21.55 2.99
C SER A 132 4.98 19.99 2.95
N ASP A 133 5.85 19.40 3.76
CA ASP A 133 5.94 17.95 3.90
C ASP A 133 4.60 17.33 4.32
N ASP A 134 3.86 17.99 5.22
CA ASP A 134 2.54 17.54 5.66
C ASP A 134 1.52 17.53 4.52
N GLU A 135 1.50 18.58 3.69
CA GLU A 135 0.63 18.65 2.51
C GLU A 135 0.96 17.57 1.48
N ILE A 136 2.25 17.34 1.22
CA ILE A 136 2.71 16.29 0.30
C ILE A 136 2.28 14.90 0.80
N ALA A 137 2.52 14.61 2.07
CA ALA A 137 2.19 13.32 2.67
C ALA A 137 0.67 13.05 2.65
N LYS A 138 -0.14 14.04 2.99
CA LYS A 138 -1.60 13.97 2.94
C LYS A 138 -2.12 13.77 1.51
N GLU A 139 -1.54 14.45 0.53
CA GLU A 139 -1.88 14.26 -0.89
C GLU A 139 -1.56 12.84 -1.36
N GLY A 140 -0.45 12.25 -0.89
CA GLY A 140 -0.12 10.85 -1.17
C GLY A 140 -1.20 9.87 -0.67
N LEU A 141 -1.70 10.06 0.55
CA LEU A 141 -2.80 9.26 1.09
C LEU A 141 -4.12 9.52 0.36
N MET A 142 -4.39 10.75 -0.08
CA MET A 142 -5.56 11.06 -0.93
C MET A 142 -5.51 10.29 -2.26
N LYS A 143 -4.36 10.27 -2.92
CA LYS A 143 -4.17 9.50 -4.17
C LYS A 143 -4.34 8.00 -3.96
N MET A 144 -3.87 7.47 -2.84
CA MET A 144 -4.15 6.09 -2.45
C MET A 144 -5.65 5.83 -2.30
N GLU A 145 -6.38 6.71 -1.62
CA GLU A 145 -7.84 6.61 -1.47
C GLU A 145 -8.56 6.68 -2.81
N GLU A 146 -8.16 7.57 -3.70
CA GLU A 146 -8.71 7.68 -5.07
C GLU A 146 -8.48 6.39 -5.88
N TRP A 147 -7.29 5.79 -5.77
CA TRP A 147 -7.00 4.51 -6.39
C TRP A 147 -7.89 3.40 -5.84
N MET A 148 -8.04 3.32 -4.52
CA MET A 148 -8.92 2.34 -3.87
C MET A 148 -10.36 2.48 -4.38
N LYS A 149 -10.89 3.71 -4.48
CA LYS A 149 -12.23 3.98 -5.03
C LYS A 149 -12.37 3.54 -6.49
N LYS A 150 -11.33 3.68 -7.31
CA LYS A 150 -11.33 3.19 -8.71
C LYS A 150 -11.40 1.66 -8.79
N LEU A 151 -10.91 0.95 -7.80
CA LEU A 151 -11.03 -0.51 -7.69
C LEU A 151 -12.40 -0.95 -7.14
N ARG A 152 -13.32 -0.03 -6.92
CA ARG A 152 -14.66 -0.29 -6.39
C ARG A 152 -14.66 -0.71 -4.91
N TYR A 153 -13.88 0.01 -4.12
CA TYR A 153 -14.00 -0.04 -2.65
C TYR A 153 -15.30 0.61 -2.21
#